data_6dbad8f97aefa35b90b64cea16a5f995
#
_entry.id   6dbad8f97aefa35b90b64cea16a5f995
#
_cell.length_a   1.000
_cell.length_b   1.000
_cell.length_c   1.000
_cell.angle_alpha   90.00
_cell.angle_beta   90.00
_cell.angle_gamma   90.00
#
_symmetry.space_group_name_H-M   'P 1'
#
loop_
_entity.id
_entity.type
_entity.pdbx_description
1 polymer ?
#
loop_
_entity_poly.entity_id
_entity_poly.type
_entity_poly.pdbx_seq_one_letter_code
_entity_poly.pdbx_strand_id
1 'polypeptide(L)'
;MFTKIPIILNAEQLLDRAIRKTKKIQLHDRDVRFKIKKTTIARIDSFATVIISTLEKYVKEFPSIEQLPSFYQEIIDIKIDTNKLKKSLGAVDWARKTCAMIYSKQRRALKKTGNVDFLKQKQKEIYGRISSVVKQIDERLMFLATAQNIMKKFPDIQDVPTVVIAGYPNVGKSSLLRLLSSAKPKIAQYPFTTKQIHVGHIERKEKYVKKQYQIIDTPGLLDRPLSKRNKIEKQAIAALTHLADLIVFISDPSETCGYSMKDQSNMLSQIKEIFSDVPSIVVENKADLKKTSSSNLKISCKTREGIDELIHDIFNILQKG
;
A
#
# COMPACT_ATOMS: atom_id res chain seq x y z
N MET A 1 -4.10 2.38 -4.43
CA MET A 1 -4.81 2.37 -3.13
C MET A 1 -4.17 3.37 -2.14
N PHE A 2 -2.92 3.25 -1.74
CA PHE A 2 -2.26 4.06 -0.71
C PHE A 2 -1.79 5.47 -1.15
N THR A 3 -1.86 5.78 -2.42
CA THR A 3 -1.49 7.10 -2.98
C THR A 3 -2.39 8.25 -2.51
N LYS A 4 -3.62 7.94 -2.07
CA LYS A 4 -4.59 8.92 -1.55
C LYS A 4 -4.26 9.42 -0.15
N ILE A 5 -3.43 8.69 0.63
CA ILE A 5 -3.06 9.10 1.99
C ILE A 5 -2.32 10.44 1.91
N PRO A 6 -2.80 11.49 2.58
CA PRO A 6 -2.20 12.82 2.50
C PRO A 6 -0.83 12.86 3.19
N ILE A 7 -0.03 13.85 2.86
CA ILE A 7 1.20 14.12 3.60
C ILE A 7 0.83 14.49 5.03
N ILE A 8 1.36 13.77 6.00
CA ILE A 8 1.14 14.02 7.42
C ILE A 8 2.18 15.02 7.90
N LEU A 9 1.72 16.13 8.42
CA LEU A 9 2.55 17.17 9.04
C LEU A 9 2.73 16.86 10.54
N ASN A 10 3.89 17.18 11.09
CA ASN A 10 4.06 17.18 12.54
C ASN A 10 3.29 18.35 13.19
N ALA A 11 3.24 18.40 14.50
CA ALA A 11 2.44 19.39 15.23
C ALA A 11 2.88 20.84 14.91
N GLU A 12 4.17 21.11 14.84
CA GLU A 12 4.71 22.43 14.55
C GLU A 12 4.33 22.89 13.13
N GLN A 13 4.55 22.04 12.15
CA GLN A 13 4.19 22.33 10.74
C GLN A 13 2.69 22.55 10.56
N LEU A 14 1.84 21.78 11.26
CA LEU A 14 0.39 21.92 11.22
C LEU A 14 -0.06 23.25 11.82
N LEU A 15 0.49 23.62 12.98
CA LEU A 15 0.20 24.87 13.65
C LEU A 15 0.68 26.07 12.82
N ASP A 16 1.89 26.01 12.30
CA ASP A 16 2.44 27.03 11.42
C ASP A 16 1.56 27.26 10.18
N ARG A 17 1.15 26.18 9.54
CA ARG A 17 0.23 26.23 8.38
C ARG A 17 -1.08 26.92 8.75
N ALA A 18 -1.66 26.60 9.90
CA ALA A 18 -2.88 27.22 10.38
C ALA A 18 -2.68 28.72 10.65
N ILE A 19 -1.58 29.09 11.35
CA ILE A 19 -1.25 30.50 11.66
C ILE A 19 -1.00 31.32 10.40
N ARG A 20 -0.22 30.79 9.44
CA ARG A 20 0.03 31.49 8.16
C ARG A 20 -1.26 31.75 7.38
N LYS A 21 -2.22 30.81 7.41
CA LYS A 21 -3.52 31.02 6.77
C LYS A 21 -4.33 32.13 7.44
N THR A 22 -4.28 32.21 8.79
CA THR A 22 -5.00 33.26 9.53
C THR A 22 -4.42 34.65 9.30
N LYS A 23 -3.09 34.78 9.19
CA LYS A 23 -2.42 36.08 8.96
C LYS A 23 -2.86 36.77 7.66
N LYS A 24 -3.27 35.98 6.65
CA LYS A 24 -3.76 36.49 5.36
C LYS A 24 -5.18 37.04 5.42
N ILE A 25 -5.92 36.82 6.51
CA ILE A 25 -7.30 37.26 6.65
C ILE A 25 -7.33 38.73 7.08
N GLN A 26 -7.81 39.54 6.18
CA GLN A 26 -8.11 40.96 6.43
C GLN A 26 -9.51 41.23 5.87
N LEU A 27 -10.42 41.72 6.72
CA LEU A 27 -11.77 42.05 6.32
C LEU A 27 -11.91 43.58 6.31
N HIS A 28 -12.64 44.10 5.35
CA HIS A 28 -12.93 45.52 5.26
C HIS A 28 -14.26 45.82 5.94
N ASP A 29 -14.31 46.92 6.70
CA ASP A 29 -15.51 47.52 7.25
C ASP A 29 -15.28 49.02 7.41
N ARG A 30 -16.33 49.81 7.34
CA ARG A 30 -16.28 51.29 7.55
C ARG A 30 -15.98 51.65 8.99
N ASP A 31 -16.52 50.86 9.94
CA ASP A 31 -16.23 51.00 11.38
C ASP A 31 -15.02 50.17 11.76
N VAL A 32 -14.02 50.82 12.33
CA VAL A 32 -12.76 50.21 12.75
C VAL A 32 -12.97 49.11 13.83
N ARG A 33 -13.91 49.31 14.77
CA ARG A 33 -14.21 48.35 15.81
C ARG A 33 -14.86 47.08 15.21
N PHE A 34 -15.82 47.28 14.31
CA PHE A 34 -16.45 46.15 13.59
C PHE A 34 -15.45 45.40 12.70
N LYS A 35 -14.56 46.13 12.00
CA LYS A 35 -13.45 45.52 11.24
C LYS A 35 -12.59 44.64 12.10
N ILE A 36 -12.12 45.10 13.27
CA ILE A 36 -11.30 44.32 14.19
C ILE A 36 -12.07 43.09 14.69
N LYS A 37 -13.33 43.26 15.10
CA LYS A 37 -14.20 42.16 15.57
C LYS A 37 -14.34 41.09 14.50
N LYS A 38 -14.78 41.42 13.30
CA LYS A 38 -14.98 40.49 12.18
C LYS A 38 -13.68 39.75 11.81
N THR A 39 -12.57 40.51 11.72
CA THR A 39 -11.25 39.94 11.37
C THR A 39 -10.77 38.98 12.45
N THR A 40 -10.92 39.32 13.74
CA THR A 40 -10.50 38.45 14.86
C THR A 40 -11.31 37.16 14.87
N ILE A 41 -12.64 37.24 14.74
CA ILE A 41 -13.50 36.06 14.68
C ILE A 41 -13.15 35.20 13.47
N ALA A 42 -12.99 35.78 12.29
CA ALA A 42 -12.64 35.04 11.08
C ALA A 42 -11.26 34.33 11.19
N ARG A 43 -10.30 34.95 11.88
CA ARG A 43 -9.01 34.33 12.19
C ARG A 43 -9.14 33.14 13.14
N ILE A 44 -9.95 33.25 14.19
CA ILE A 44 -10.23 32.15 15.12
C ILE A 44 -10.91 30.99 14.37
N ASP A 45 -11.94 31.29 13.59
CA ASP A 45 -12.70 30.32 12.79
C ASP A 45 -11.76 29.59 11.82
N SER A 46 -10.91 30.33 11.10
CA SER A 46 -9.97 29.78 10.14
C SER A 46 -8.92 28.89 10.82
N PHE A 47 -8.36 29.34 11.96
CA PHE A 47 -7.38 28.55 12.70
C PHE A 47 -7.94 27.20 13.14
N ALA A 48 -9.09 27.22 13.82
CA ALA A 48 -9.76 26.00 14.28
C ALA A 48 -10.15 25.09 13.11
N THR A 49 -10.75 25.65 12.05
CA THR A 49 -11.20 24.87 10.89
C THR A 49 -10.03 24.20 10.17
N VAL A 50 -8.90 24.90 9.98
CA VAL A 50 -7.73 24.32 9.32
C VAL A 50 -7.20 23.11 10.07
N ILE A 51 -7.09 23.20 11.41
CA ILE A 51 -6.59 22.12 12.24
C ILE A 51 -7.58 20.96 12.23
N ILE A 52 -8.86 21.22 12.54
CA ILE A 52 -9.90 20.19 12.64
C ILE A 52 -10.05 19.45 11.30
N SER A 53 -10.15 20.18 10.17
CA SER A 53 -10.31 19.56 8.86
C SER A 53 -9.06 18.79 8.40
N THR A 54 -7.86 19.24 8.79
CA THR A 54 -6.63 18.51 8.47
C THR A 54 -6.53 17.21 9.26
N LEU A 55 -6.80 17.24 10.58
CA LEU A 55 -6.82 16.04 11.40
C LEU A 55 -7.93 15.07 10.95
N GLU A 56 -9.10 15.57 10.57
CA GLU A 56 -10.18 14.77 10.01
C GLU A 56 -9.75 14.06 8.73
N LYS A 57 -9.08 14.78 7.83
CA LYS A 57 -8.55 14.22 6.60
C LYS A 57 -7.53 13.11 6.89
N TYR A 58 -6.66 13.28 7.89
CA TYR A 58 -5.71 12.24 8.27
C TYR A 58 -6.41 10.95 8.71
N VAL A 59 -7.48 11.04 9.49
CA VAL A 59 -8.22 9.87 9.94
C VAL A 59 -8.99 9.20 8.79
N LYS A 60 -9.65 9.99 7.92
CA LYS A 60 -10.51 9.45 6.85
C LYS A 60 -9.75 8.83 5.68
N GLU A 61 -8.56 9.36 5.36
CA GLU A 61 -7.82 8.92 4.17
C GLU A 61 -6.89 7.73 4.45
N PHE A 62 -6.67 7.35 5.72
CA PHE A 62 -6.08 6.04 6.00
C PHE A 62 -7.13 4.96 5.74
N PRO A 63 -6.75 3.88 5.03
CA PRO A 63 -7.67 2.78 4.79
C PRO A 63 -8.01 2.03 6.09
N SER A 64 -9.21 1.47 6.17
CA SER A 64 -9.53 0.48 7.20
C SER A 64 -8.70 -0.77 6.96
N ILE A 65 -7.86 -1.14 7.93
CA ILE A 65 -6.93 -2.27 7.79
C ILE A 65 -7.71 -3.57 7.61
N GLU A 66 -8.83 -3.74 8.32
CA GLU A 66 -9.66 -4.94 8.26
C GLU A 66 -10.33 -5.16 6.89
N GLN A 67 -10.48 -4.09 6.10
CA GLN A 67 -11.07 -4.16 4.76
C GLN A 67 -10.04 -4.33 3.65
N LEU A 68 -8.75 -4.34 4.00
CA LEU A 68 -7.70 -4.60 3.03
C LEU A 68 -7.60 -6.09 2.72
N PRO A 69 -7.14 -6.49 1.51
CA PRO A 69 -6.73 -7.86 1.24
C PRO A 69 -5.72 -8.38 2.28
N SER A 70 -5.81 -9.67 2.63
CA SER A 70 -4.98 -10.31 3.69
C SER A 70 -3.49 -10.05 3.51
N PHE A 71 -3.02 -10.04 2.27
CA PHE A 71 -1.66 -9.66 1.90
C PHE A 71 -1.22 -8.32 2.49
N TYR A 72 -2.04 -7.28 2.34
CA TYR A 72 -1.71 -5.95 2.87
C TYR A 72 -1.84 -5.88 4.39
N GLN A 73 -2.80 -6.60 4.97
CA GLN A 73 -2.97 -6.66 6.42
C GLN A 73 -1.70 -7.21 7.08
N GLU A 74 -1.16 -8.32 6.55
CA GLU A 74 0.04 -8.95 7.07
C GLU A 74 1.28 -8.05 6.91
N ILE A 75 1.46 -7.44 5.73
CA ILE A 75 2.58 -6.53 5.50
C ILE A 75 2.53 -5.31 6.42
N ILE A 76 1.35 -4.75 6.66
CA ILE A 76 1.18 -3.61 7.56
C ILE A 76 1.53 -4.03 8.99
N ASP A 77 1.08 -5.19 9.43
CA ASP A 77 1.35 -5.68 10.77
C ASP A 77 2.85 -5.87 11.01
N ILE A 78 3.54 -6.48 10.06
CA ILE A 78 4.99 -6.72 10.17
C ILE A 78 5.81 -5.42 10.10
N LYS A 79 5.43 -4.45 9.24
CA LYS A 79 6.23 -3.23 8.98
C LYS A 79 5.89 -2.05 9.86
N ILE A 80 4.64 -1.94 10.26
CA ILE A 80 4.10 -0.72 10.85
C ILE A 80 3.58 -0.99 12.26
N ASP A 81 3.18 -2.22 12.59
CA ASP A 81 2.41 -2.58 13.78
C ASP A 81 0.97 -2.01 13.70
N THR A 82 0.03 -2.87 13.34
CA THR A 82 -1.39 -2.53 13.19
C THR A 82 -1.98 -1.91 14.46
N ASN A 83 -1.61 -2.41 15.64
CA ASN A 83 -2.12 -1.88 16.91
C ASN A 83 -1.62 -0.45 17.16
N LYS A 84 -0.35 -0.18 16.89
CA LYS A 84 0.24 1.15 17.03
C LYS A 84 -0.37 2.13 16.03
N LEU A 85 -0.67 1.67 14.79
CA LEU A 85 -1.34 2.46 13.78
C LEU A 85 -2.76 2.85 14.21
N LYS A 86 -3.57 1.89 14.67
CA LYS A 86 -4.93 2.14 15.17
C LYS A 86 -4.93 3.10 16.38
N LYS A 87 -4.04 2.88 17.34
CA LYS A 87 -3.88 3.78 18.50
C LYS A 87 -3.50 5.20 18.08
N SER A 88 -2.64 5.34 17.08
CA SER A 88 -2.22 6.66 16.58
C SER A 88 -3.35 7.38 15.86
N LEU A 89 -4.11 6.69 15.01
CA LEU A 89 -5.30 7.25 14.36
C LEU A 89 -6.39 7.63 15.39
N GLY A 90 -6.59 6.79 16.41
CA GLY A 90 -7.50 7.10 17.51
C GLY A 90 -7.10 8.35 18.29
N ALA A 91 -5.79 8.54 18.54
CA ALA A 91 -5.29 9.76 19.20
C ALA A 91 -5.50 11.02 18.34
N VAL A 92 -5.33 10.91 17.02
CA VAL A 92 -5.60 12.02 16.09
C VAL A 92 -7.09 12.36 16.04
N ASP A 93 -7.99 11.35 16.04
CA ASP A 93 -9.43 11.60 16.09
C ASP A 93 -9.87 12.21 17.42
N TRP A 94 -9.29 11.75 18.52
CA TRP A 94 -9.49 12.38 19.83
C TRP A 94 -9.08 13.86 19.82
N ALA A 95 -7.91 14.17 19.29
CA ALA A 95 -7.44 15.55 19.19
C ALA A 95 -8.37 16.41 18.29
N ARG A 96 -8.82 15.86 17.17
CA ARG A 96 -9.80 16.51 16.29
C ARG A 96 -11.08 16.86 17.04
N LYS A 97 -11.66 15.88 17.76
CA LYS A 97 -12.89 16.06 18.55
C LYS A 97 -12.67 17.09 19.66
N THR A 98 -11.54 17.02 20.36
CA THR A 98 -11.20 17.96 21.44
C THR A 98 -11.02 19.38 20.93
N CYS A 99 -10.33 19.58 19.80
CA CYS A 99 -10.20 20.90 19.17
C CYS A 99 -11.56 21.45 18.73
N ALA A 100 -12.43 20.62 18.16
CA ALA A 100 -13.79 21.01 17.78
C ALA A 100 -14.63 21.42 19.02
N MET A 101 -14.49 20.70 20.13
CA MET A 101 -15.18 21.01 21.38
C MET A 101 -14.67 22.35 21.98
N ILE A 102 -13.36 22.58 22.02
CA ILE A 102 -12.79 23.85 22.49
C ILE A 102 -13.34 25.01 21.67
N TYR A 103 -13.36 24.88 20.35
CA TYR A 103 -13.85 25.92 19.46
C TYR A 103 -15.36 26.14 19.62
N SER A 104 -16.18 25.08 19.62
CA SER A 104 -17.64 25.19 19.69
C SER A 104 -18.14 25.85 20.98
N LYS A 105 -17.51 25.51 22.13
CA LYS A 105 -17.85 26.12 23.43
C LYS A 105 -17.64 27.65 23.45
N GLN A 106 -16.66 28.16 22.73
CA GLN A 106 -16.34 29.61 22.72
C GLN A 106 -17.08 30.37 21.62
N ARG A 107 -17.53 29.69 20.55
CA ARG A 107 -18.09 30.33 19.34
C ARG A 107 -19.26 31.25 19.62
N ARG A 108 -20.18 30.87 20.54
CA ARG A 108 -21.35 31.69 20.90
C ARG A 108 -20.93 32.98 21.59
N ALA A 109 -19.99 32.92 22.54
CA ALA A 109 -19.48 34.07 23.26
C ALA A 109 -18.76 35.06 22.33
N LEU A 110 -17.95 34.54 21.38
CA LEU A 110 -17.25 35.36 20.39
C LEU A 110 -18.19 36.17 19.50
N LYS A 111 -19.34 35.59 19.09
CA LYS A 111 -20.33 36.29 18.24
C LYS A 111 -21.11 37.36 18.98
N LYS A 112 -21.43 37.15 20.27
CA LYS A 112 -22.27 38.05 21.05
C LYS A 112 -21.52 39.28 21.58
N THR A 113 -20.21 39.18 21.79
CA THR A 113 -19.44 40.28 22.42
C THR A 113 -19.15 41.42 21.41
N GLY A 114 -19.20 42.67 21.92
CA GLY A 114 -18.67 43.86 21.23
C GLY A 114 -17.27 44.27 21.72
N ASN A 115 -16.75 43.65 22.79
CA ASN A 115 -15.50 44.07 23.41
C ASN A 115 -14.29 43.43 22.65
N VAL A 116 -13.46 44.31 22.09
CA VAL A 116 -12.29 43.91 21.27
C VAL A 116 -11.20 43.24 22.11
N ASP A 117 -10.98 43.73 23.33
CA ASP A 117 -9.93 43.15 24.20
C ASP A 117 -10.31 41.78 24.69
N PHE A 118 -11.57 41.58 25.01
CA PHE A 118 -12.10 40.23 25.30
C PHE A 118 -11.89 39.27 24.10
N LEU A 119 -12.13 39.75 22.88
CA LEU A 119 -11.91 38.92 21.67
C LEU A 119 -10.45 38.56 21.49
N LYS A 120 -9.51 39.48 21.70
CA LYS A 120 -8.06 39.22 21.61
C LYS A 120 -7.60 38.23 22.69
N GLN A 121 -8.12 38.38 23.92
CA GLN A 121 -7.82 37.43 25.00
C GLN A 121 -8.35 36.03 24.67
N LYS A 122 -9.59 35.93 24.20
CA LYS A 122 -10.18 34.65 23.77
C LYS A 122 -9.45 34.02 22.58
N GLN A 123 -8.98 34.83 21.64
CA GLN A 123 -8.13 34.33 20.55
C GLN A 123 -6.87 33.66 21.08
N LYS A 124 -6.16 34.33 22.00
CA LYS A 124 -4.95 33.79 22.63
C LYS A 124 -5.23 32.49 23.39
N GLU A 125 -6.33 32.46 24.16
CA GLU A 125 -6.77 31.27 24.90
C GLU A 125 -7.08 30.09 23.96
N ILE A 126 -7.89 30.29 22.91
CA ILE A 126 -8.28 29.25 21.96
C ILE A 126 -7.05 28.71 21.22
N TYR A 127 -6.19 29.61 20.73
CA TYR A 127 -4.94 29.24 20.06
C TYR A 127 -4.05 28.41 20.97
N GLY A 128 -3.84 28.85 22.21
CA GLY A 128 -3.03 28.13 23.20
C GLY A 128 -3.56 26.75 23.49
N ARG A 129 -4.87 26.63 23.76
CA ARG A 129 -5.51 25.35 24.08
C ARG A 129 -5.49 24.36 22.89
N ILE A 130 -5.84 24.81 21.71
CA ILE A 130 -5.80 23.96 20.49
C ILE A 130 -4.34 23.57 20.19
N SER A 131 -3.40 24.51 20.30
CA SER A 131 -1.98 24.20 20.09
C SER A 131 -1.45 23.18 21.09
N SER A 132 -1.85 23.24 22.36
CA SER A 132 -1.50 22.25 23.37
C SER A 132 -2.00 20.85 23.01
N VAL A 133 -3.27 20.73 22.56
CA VAL A 133 -3.86 19.45 22.12
C VAL A 133 -3.09 18.86 20.92
N VAL A 134 -2.77 19.70 19.92
CA VAL A 134 -2.02 19.25 18.73
C VAL A 134 -0.60 18.80 19.11
N LYS A 135 0.07 19.49 20.01
CA LYS A 135 1.41 19.11 20.50
C LYS A 135 1.40 17.78 21.26
N GLN A 136 0.33 17.47 22.00
CA GLN A 136 0.20 16.19 22.72
C GLN A 136 0.20 14.97 21.79
N ILE A 137 -0.20 15.14 20.55
CA ILE A 137 -0.24 14.04 19.56
C ILE A 137 0.94 14.06 18.58
N ASP A 138 1.97 14.85 18.81
CA ASP A 138 3.08 15.04 17.87
C ASP A 138 3.78 13.72 17.51
N GLU A 139 4.13 12.91 18.52
CA GLU A 139 4.73 11.60 18.31
C GLU A 139 3.83 10.68 17.44
N ARG A 140 2.52 10.79 17.60
CA ARG A 140 1.55 10.02 16.82
C ARG A 140 1.51 10.50 15.37
N LEU A 141 1.58 11.81 15.15
CA LEU A 141 1.67 12.40 13.81
C LEU A 141 2.97 11.99 13.10
N MET A 142 4.10 12.02 13.79
CA MET A 142 5.39 11.56 13.26
C MET A 142 5.36 10.06 12.90
N PHE A 143 4.76 9.24 13.76
CA PHE A 143 4.57 7.82 13.46
C PHE A 143 3.69 7.62 12.23
N LEU A 144 2.56 8.34 12.12
CA LEU A 144 1.67 8.25 10.95
C LEU A 144 2.35 8.74 9.67
N ALA A 145 3.23 9.74 9.75
CA ALA A 145 4.04 10.19 8.61
C ALA A 145 4.98 9.08 8.12
N THR A 146 5.61 8.37 9.06
CA THR A 146 6.47 7.22 8.74
C THR A 146 5.65 6.08 8.13
N ALA A 147 4.52 5.73 8.73
CA ALA A 147 3.60 4.71 8.23
C ALA A 147 3.11 5.04 6.80
N GLN A 148 2.72 6.29 6.55
CA GLN A 148 2.31 6.77 5.23
C GLN A 148 3.43 6.60 4.18
N ASN A 149 4.67 6.95 4.51
CA ASN A 149 5.80 6.80 3.61
C ASN A 149 6.11 5.32 3.30
N ILE A 150 5.90 4.42 4.25
CA ILE A 150 6.03 2.98 4.05
C ILE A 150 4.91 2.47 3.14
N MET A 151 3.65 2.79 3.46
CA MET A 151 2.47 2.31 2.72
C MET A 151 2.46 2.80 1.26
N LYS A 152 2.94 4.01 0.98
CA LYS A 152 3.05 4.53 -0.40
C LYS A 152 4.00 3.73 -1.29
N LYS A 153 4.93 2.99 -0.69
CA LYS A 153 5.87 2.13 -1.43
C LYS A 153 5.34 0.73 -1.68
N PHE A 154 4.19 0.38 -1.11
CA PHE A 154 3.59 -0.93 -1.34
C PHE A 154 3.21 -1.10 -2.81
N PRO A 155 3.37 -2.31 -3.36
CA PRO A 155 2.95 -2.59 -4.72
C PRO A 155 1.44 -2.38 -4.86
N ASP A 156 1.02 -1.93 -6.04
CA ASP A 156 -0.41 -1.78 -6.36
C ASP A 156 -0.93 -3.11 -6.89
N ILE A 157 -1.25 -4.00 -5.96
CA ILE A 157 -1.81 -5.33 -6.23
C ILE A 157 -3.33 -5.19 -6.24
N GLN A 158 -3.94 -5.69 -7.28
CA GLN A 158 -5.40 -5.69 -7.44
C GLN A 158 -6.01 -6.91 -6.76
N ASP A 159 -7.26 -6.80 -6.37
CA ASP A 159 -8.04 -7.92 -5.83
C ASP A 159 -8.65 -8.71 -7.02
N VAL A 160 -7.79 -9.43 -7.71
CA VAL A 160 -8.11 -10.28 -8.86
C VAL A 160 -7.30 -11.56 -8.77
N PRO A 161 -7.74 -12.68 -9.38
CA PRO A 161 -7.00 -13.92 -9.34
C PRO A 161 -5.55 -13.74 -9.80
N THR A 162 -4.63 -14.21 -8.97
CA THR A 162 -3.20 -13.92 -9.09
C THR A 162 -2.36 -15.18 -9.30
N VAL A 163 -1.56 -15.16 -10.36
CA VAL A 163 -0.57 -16.18 -10.67
C VAL A 163 0.80 -15.72 -10.17
N VAL A 164 1.47 -16.54 -9.36
CA VAL A 164 2.84 -16.28 -8.92
C VAL A 164 3.81 -17.19 -9.65
N ILE A 165 4.84 -16.61 -10.26
CA ILE A 165 5.88 -17.35 -10.99
C ILE A 165 7.03 -17.67 -10.03
N ALA A 166 7.42 -18.95 -9.98
CA ALA A 166 8.53 -19.44 -9.17
C ALA A 166 9.55 -20.24 -10.02
N GLY A 167 10.77 -20.35 -9.55
CA GLY A 167 11.86 -21.10 -10.20
C GLY A 167 13.20 -20.41 -10.03
N TYR A 168 14.28 -21.10 -10.34
CA TYR A 168 15.64 -20.59 -10.20
C TYR A 168 15.91 -19.35 -11.08
N PRO A 169 16.99 -18.58 -10.82
CA PRO A 169 17.41 -17.53 -11.73
C PRO A 169 17.65 -18.09 -13.15
N ASN A 170 17.45 -17.29 -14.17
CA ASN A 170 17.71 -17.59 -15.57
C ASN A 170 16.92 -18.75 -16.20
N VAL A 171 15.90 -19.30 -15.51
CA VAL A 171 15.00 -20.32 -16.11
C VAL A 171 13.98 -19.70 -17.09
N GLY A 172 13.83 -18.36 -17.09
CA GLY A 172 12.92 -17.67 -18.02
C GLY A 172 11.69 -17.01 -17.38
N LYS A 173 11.63 -16.85 -16.04
CA LYS A 173 10.48 -16.26 -15.33
C LYS A 173 10.04 -14.90 -15.88
N SER A 174 10.96 -13.94 -15.97
CA SER A 174 10.64 -12.61 -16.48
C SER A 174 10.36 -12.58 -17.98
N SER A 175 10.86 -13.56 -18.74
CA SER A 175 10.51 -13.74 -20.15
C SER A 175 9.08 -14.25 -20.29
N LEU A 176 8.69 -15.24 -19.47
CA LEU A 176 7.33 -15.74 -19.42
C LEU A 176 6.36 -14.65 -19.00
N LEU A 177 6.66 -13.89 -17.96
CA LEU A 177 5.83 -12.77 -17.52
C LEU A 177 5.55 -11.78 -18.67
N ARG A 178 6.59 -11.43 -19.45
CA ARG A 178 6.43 -10.51 -20.59
C ARG A 178 5.55 -11.08 -21.72
N LEU A 179 5.62 -12.39 -21.94
CA LEU A 179 4.83 -13.07 -22.96
C LEU A 179 3.35 -13.18 -22.56
N LEU A 180 3.10 -13.45 -21.29
CA LEU A 180 1.74 -13.61 -20.77
C LEU A 180 1.05 -12.26 -20.50
N SER A 181 1.82 -11.20 -20.24
CA SER A 181 1.24 -9.91 -19.91
C SER A 181 0.74 -9.16 -21.14
N SER A 182 -0.53 -8.72 -21.10
CA SER A 182 -1.15 -7.89 -22.14
C SER A 182 -0.59 -6.46 -22.23
N ALA A 183 0.13 -6.01 -21.22
CA ALA A 183 0.81 -4.71 -21.17
C ALA A 183 2.21 -4.86 -20.55
N LYS A 184 3.04 -3.82 -20.68
CA LYS A 184 4.38 -3.82 -20.05
C LYS A 184 4.24 -4.01 -18.53
N PRO A 185 4.88 -5.04 -17.95
CA PRO A 185 4.82 -5.29 -16.52
C PRO A 185 5.32 -4.08 -15.71
N LYS A 186 4.62 -3.74 -14.63
CA LYS A 186 5.03 -2.70 -13.70
C LYS A 186 6.03 -3.26 -12.71
N ILE A 187 7.06 -2.47 -12.41
CA ILE A 187 8.05 -2.80 -11.39
C ILE A 187 7.66 -2.10 -10.10
N ALA A 188 7.58 -2.85 -9.01
CA ALA A 188 7.30 -2.33 -7.68
C ALA A 188 8.30 -2.88 -6.66
N GLN A 189 8.57 -2.11 -5.61
CA GLN A 189 9.35 -2.62 -4.49
C GLN A 189 8.52 -3.64 -3.70
N TYR A 190 9.09 -4.81 -3.41
CA TYR A 190 8.44 -5.74 -2.53
C TYR A 190 8.75 -5.38 -1.07
N PRO A 191 7.72 -5.29 -0.21
CA PRO A 191 7.94 -5.00 1.20
C PRO A 191 8.92 -5.99 1.83
N PHE A 192 9.72 -5.54 2.82
CA PHE A 192 10.75 -6.30 3.55
C PHE A 192 12.05 -6.57 2.82
N THR A 193 12.15 -6.37 1.54
CA THR A 193 13.35 -6.68 0.77
C THR A 193 13.82 -5.50 -0.04
N THR A 194 15.09 -5.52 -0.45
CA THR A 194 15.59 -4.62 -1.50
C THR A 194 15.21 -5.12 -2.89
N LYS A 195 14.42 -6.20 -2.95
CA LYS A 195 14.02 -6.84 -4.19
C LYS A 195 12.79 -6.14 -4.78
N GLN A 196 12.71 -6.21 -6.09
CA GLN A 196 11.58 -5.71 -6.85
C GLN A 196 10.70 -6.89 -7.26
N ILE A 197 9.41 -6.65 -7.39
CA ILE A 197 8.48 -7.56 -8.04
C ILE A 197 8.04 -6.95 -9.36
N HIS A 198 7.76 -7.82 -10.30
CA HIS A 198 7.21 -7.43 -11.58
C HIS A 198 5.76 -7.89 -11.65
N VAL A 199 4.85 -6.95 -11.85
CA VAL A 199 3.41 -7.21 -11.91
C VAL A 199 2.92 -7.01 -13.33
N GLY A 200 2.45 -8.08 -13.95
CA GLY A 200 1.79 -8.09 -15.24
C GLY A 200 0.30 -8.41 -15.11
N HIS A 201 -0.45 -8.19 -16.16
CA HIS A 201 -1.88 -8.50 -16.22
C HIS A 201 -2.20 -9.27 -17.48
N ILE A 202 -3.04 -10.31 -17.36
CA ILE A 202 -3.63 -11.01 -18.49
C ILE A 202 -5.10 -10.60 -18.59
N GLU A 203 -5.53 -10.21 -19.77
CA GLU A 203 -6.94 -9.95 -20.05
C GLU A 203 -7.52 -11.08 -20.89
N ARG A 204 -8.62 -11.68 -20.44
CA ARG A 204 -9.43 -12.61 -21.22
C ARG A 204 -10.75 -11.96 -21.57
N LYS A 205 -11.05 -11.88 -22.86
CA LYS A 205 -12.35 -11.45 -23.35
C LYS A 205 -13.27 -12.67 -23.41
N GLU A 206 -14.27 -12.73 -22.55
CA GLU A 206 -15.40 -13.65 -22.64
C GLU A 206 -16.60 -12.86 -23.13
N LYS A 207 -17.43 -13.48 -24.01
CA LYS A 207 -18.55 -12.86 -24.78
C LYS A 207 -19.04 -11.45 -24.39
N TYR A 208 -19.17 -11.14 -23.06
CA TYR A 208 -19.68 -9.86 -22.57
C TYR A 208 -18.89 -9.31 -21.37
N VAL A 209 -17.87 -10.02 -20.87
CA VAL A 209 -17.11 -9.65 -19.68
C VAL A 209 -15.62 -9.72 -19.95
N LYS A 210 -14.89 -8.68 -19.60
CA LYS A 210 -13.43 -8.70 -19.50
C LYS A 210 -13.04 -9.22 -18.12
N LYS A 211 -12.47 -10.42 -18.07
CA LYS A 211 -11.83 -10.92 -16.85
C LYS A 211 -10.36 -10.50 -16.85
N GLN A 212 -9.92 -9.98 -15.74
CA GLN A 212 -8.54 -9.58 -15.54
C GLN A 212 -7.90 -10.51 -14.51
N TYR A 213 -6.69 -10.97 -14.83
CA TYR A 213 -5.85 -11.80 -13.98
C TYR A 213 -4.53 -11.10 -13.79
N GLN A 214 -3.92 -11.29 -12.64
CA GLN A 214 -2.63 -10.69 -12.31
C GLN A 214 -1.55 -11.77 -12.32
N ILE A 215 -0.36 -11.43 -12.85
CA ILE A 215 0.82 -12.30 -12.79
C ILE A 215 1.93 -11.56 -12.06
N ILE A 216 2.58 -12.26 -11.16
CA ILE A 216 3.68 -11.71 -10.36
C ILE A 216 4.93 -12.56 -10.52
N ASP A 217 6.01 -11.93 -11.01
CA ASP A 217 7.35 -12.46 -10.92
C ASP A 217 8.06 -11.82 -9.72
N THR A 218 8.66 -12.64 -8.89
CA THR A 218 9.31 -12.26 -7.63
C THR A 218 10.81 -12.55 -7.66
N PRO A 219 11.61 -11.80 -8.44
CA PRO A 219 13.05 -12.02 -8.51
C PRO A 219 13.72 -11.90 -7.13
N GLY A 220 14.52 -12.86 -6.78
CA GLY A 220 15.21 -12.90 -5.49
C GLY A 220 14.36 -13.41 -4.31
N LEU A 221 13.05 -13.69 -4.51
CA LEU A 221 12.18 -14.24 -3.47
C LEU A 221 11.87 -15.72 -3.67
N LEU A 222 11.43 -16.13 -4.85
CA LEU A 222 11.11 -17.52 -5.16
C LEU A 222 12.10 -18.10 -6.19
N ASP A 223 13.39 -17.79 -6.03
CA ASP A 223 14.47 -18.17 -6.95
C ASP A 223 15.66 -18.85 -6.26
N ARG A 224 15.52 -19.20 -4.97
CA ARG A 224 16.54 -19.94 -4.20
C ARG A 224 15.90 -20.66 -3.01
N PRO A 225 16.55 -21.71 -2.47
CA PRO A 225 16.03 -22.50 -1.35
C PRO A 225 15.74 -21.68 -0.09
N LEU A 226 14.73 -22.09 0.68
CA LEU A 226 14.32 -21.45 1.94
C LEU A 226 15.41 -21.43 3.01
N SER A 227 16.25 -22.47 3.04
CA SER A 227 17.37 -22.59 3.99
C SER A 227 18.37 -21.44 3.87
N LYS A 228 18.47 -20.82 2.69
CA LYS A 228 19.36 -19.69 2.41
C LYS A 228 18.70 -18.32 2.64
N ARG A 229 17.53 -18.26 3.32
CA ARG A 229 16.75 -17.04 3.52
C ARG A 229 16.79 -16.56 4.95
N ASN A 230 16.84 -15.25 5.12
CA ASN A 230 16.72 -14.61 6.43
C ASN A 230 15.23 -14.60 6.92
N LYS A 231 15.02 -14.26 8.19
CA LYS A 231 13.68 -14.20 8.81
C LYS A 231 12.71 -13.27 8.06
N ILE A 232 13.23 -12.14 7.61
CA ILE A 232 12.43 -11.11 6.91
C ILE A 232 11.97 -11.61 5.54
N GLU A 233 12.86 -12.31 4.79
CA GLU A 233 12.49 -12.91 3.51
C GLU A 233 11.47 -14.02 3.66
N LYS A 234 11.55 -14.82 4.74
CA LYS A 234 10.55 -15.84 5.06
C LYS A 234 9.17 -15.22 5.33
N GLN A 235 9.12 -14.10 6.06
CA GLN A 235 7.89 -13.34 6.27
C GLN A 235 7.33 -12.77 4.96
N ALA A 236 8.20 -12.27 4.09
CA ALA A 236 7.78 -11.80 2.77
C ALA A 236 7.17 -12.92 1.92
N ILE A 237 7.70 -14.13 2.00
CA ILE A 237 7.15 -15.30 1.29
C ILE A 237 5.81 -15.72 1.92
N ALA A 238 5.68 -15.71 3.24
CA ALA A 238 4.41 -15.98 3.91
C ALA A 238 3.31 -15.01 3.46
N ALA A 239 3.62 -13.71 3.31
CA ALA A 239 2.65 -12.76 2.76
C ALA A 239 2.23 -13.10 1.31
N LEU A 240 3.13 -13.70 0.48
CA LEU A 240 2.78 -14.14 -0.86
C LEU A 240 1.78 -15.30 -0.89
N THR A 241 1.72 -16.15 0.14
CA THR A 241 0.75 -17.25 0.19
C THR A 241 -0.69 -16.75 0.22
N HIS A 242 -0.92 -15.58 0.82
CA HIS A 242 -2.23 -14.93 0.84
C HIS A 242 -2.60 -14.21 -0.47
N LEU A 243 -1.68 -14.18 -1.42
CA LEU A 243 -1.89 -13.49 -2.70
C LEU A 243 -2.02 -14.46 -3.87
N ALA A 244 -1.38 -15.64 -3.77
CA ALA A 244 -1.29 -16.58 -4.87
C ALA A 244 -2.55 -17.47 -4.95
N ASP A 245 -3.27 -17.39 -6.07
CA ASP A 245 -4.33 -18.34 -6.41
C ASP A 245 -3.82 -19.49 -7.28
N LEU A 246 -2.64 -19.31 -7.89
CA LEU A 246 -1.95 -20.31 -8.69
C LEU A 246 -0.44 -20.07 -8.70
N ILE A 247 0.34 -21.14 -8.55
CA ILE A 247 1.79 -21.13 -8.74
C ILE A 247 2.14 -21.70 -10.12
N VAL A 248 2.93 -20.96 -10.89
CA VAL A 248 3.61 -21.49 -12.09
C VAL A 248 5.08 -21.68 -11.79
N PHE A 249 5.49 -22.92 -11.61
CA PHE A 249 6.90 -23.27 -11.39
C PHE A 249 7.58 -23.52 -12.72
N ILE A 250 8.64 -22.79 -13.02
CA ILE A 250 9.42 -22.91 -14.25
C ILE A 250 10.73 -23.64 -13.96
N SER A 251 10.95 -24.74 -14.67
CA SER A 251 12.20 -25.48 -14.71
C SER A 251 12.91 -25.34 -16.06
N ASP A 252 14.21 -25.56 -16.07
CA ASP A 252 15.08 -25.57 -17.26
C ASP A 252 15.79 -26.92 -17.37
N PRO A 253 15.24 -27.87 -18.13
CA PRO A 253 15.86 -29.18 -18.30
C PRO A 253 17.21 -29.15 -19.03
N SER A 254 17.49 -28.07 -19.76
CA SER A 254 18.80 -27.89 -20.42
C SER A 254 19.92 -27.53 -19.45
N GLU A 255 19.58 -27.17 -18.21
CA GLU A 255 20.50 -26.73 -17.15
C GLU A 255 21.34 -25.50 -17.51
N THR A 256 21.03 -24.84 -18.62
CA THR A 256 21.71 -23.59 -19.03
C THR A 256 21.46 -22.42 -18.08
N CYS A 257 20.50 -22.56 -17.16
CA CYS A 257 20.28 -21.63 -16.04
C CYS A 257 21.40 -21.69 -14.98
N GLY A 258 22.27 -22.71 -15.02
CA GLY A 258 23.36 -22.93 -14.05
C GLY A 258 22.97 -23.75 -12.82
N TYR A 259 21.78 -24.38 -12.81
CA TYR A 259 21.29 -25.22 -11.72
C TYR A 259 20.86 -26.60 -12.25
N SER A 260 21.26 -27.66 -11.54
CA SER A 260 20.91 -29.02 -11.92
C SER A 260 19.39 -29.29 -11.79
N MET A 261 18.88 -30.25 -12.54
CA MET A 261 17.47 -30.66 -12.39
C MET A 261 17.16 -31.16 -11.00
N LYS A 262 18.14 -31.75 -10.29
CA LYS A 262 18.01 -32.16 -8.87
C LYS A 262 17.75 -30.94 -7.97
N ASP A 263 18.53 -29.86 -8.14
CA ASP A 263 18.34 -28.65 -7.37
C ASP A 263 16.97 -28.00 -7.66
N GLN A 264 16.59 -27.98 -8.94
CA GLN A 264 15.30 -27.45 -9.39
C GLN A 264 14.13 -28.26 -8.80
N SER A 265 14.21 -29.58 -8.76
CA SER A 265 13.20 -30.47 -8.15
C SER A 265 13.11 -30.28 -6.63
N ASN A 266 14.24 -30.14 -5.94
CA ASN A 266 14.27 -29.85 -4.50
C ASN A 266 13.58 -28.50 -4.20
N MET A 267 13.79 -27.50 -5.01
CA MET A 267 13.14 -26.22 -4.87
C MET A 267 11.61 -26.32 -5.13
N LEU A 268 11.20 -27.08 -6.15
CA LEU A 268 9.78 -27.33 -6.40
C LEU A 268 9.09 -27.93 -5.19
N SER A 269 9.74 -28.93 -4.54
CA SER A 269 9.21 -29.56 -3.32
C SER A 269 9.02 -28.54 -2.19
N GLN A 270 10.00 -27.65 -1.98
CA GLN A 270 9.89 -26.58 -0.98
C GLN A 270 8.79 -25.56 -1.33
N ILE A 271 8.63 -25.21 -2.58
CA ILE A 271 7.54 -24.30 -3.02
C ILE A 271 6.18 -24.95 -2.77
N LYS A 272 6.02 -26.26 -3.09
CA LYS A 272 4.78 -26.99 -2.83
C LYS A 272 4.46 -27.09 -1.33
N GLU A 273 5.46 -27.19 -0.48
CA GLU A 273 5.29 -27.20 0.99
C GLU A 273 4.80 -25.84 1.50
N ILE A 274 5.39 -24.74 1.02
CA ILE A 274 4.99 -23.36 1.43
C ILE A 274 3.58 -23.01 0.95
N PHE A 275 3.25 -23.39 -0.27
CA PHE A 275 1.99 -23.09 -0.94
C PHE A 275 1.11 -24.36 -1.02
N SER A 276 0.99 -25.10 0.10
CA SER A 276 0.28 -26.38 0.16
C SER A 276 -1.18 -26.30 -0.30
N ASP A 277 -1.83 -25.18 -0.02
CA ASP A 277 -3.25 -24.93 -0.34
C ASP A 277 -3.46 -24.27 -1.71
N VAL A 278 -2.37 -23.94 -2.42
CA VAL A 278 -2.41 -23.26 -3.71
C VAL A 278 -2.11 -24.25 -4.84
N PRO A 279 -2.97 -24.38 -5.86
CA PRO A 279 -2.69 -25.22 -7.01
C PRO A 279 -1.40 -24.80 -7.73
N SER A 280 -0.69 -25.76 -8.32
CA SER A 280 0.56 -25.47 -9.02
C SER A 280 0.64 -26.15 -10.38
N ILE A 281 1.13 -25.42 -11.39
CA ILE A 281 1.51 -25.92 -12.70
C ILE A 281 3.04 -25.96 -12.77
N VAL A 282 3.59 -27.09 -13.20
CA VAL A 282 5.03 -27.23 -13.48
C VAL A 282 5.25 -27.17 -14.99
N VAL A 283 6.09 -26.24 -15.43
CA VAL A 283 6.43 -26.10 -16.85
C VAL A 283 7.94 -26.24 -17.06
N GLU A 284 8.29 -26.90 -18.16
CA GLU A 284 9.67 -27.05 -18.62
C GLU A 284 9.93 -26.05 -19.75
N ASN A 285 10.72 -25.00 -19.45
CA ASN A 285 11.08 -23.98 -20.41
C ASN A 285 12.35 -24.38 -21.22
N LYS A 286 12.62 -23.63 -22.26
CA LYS A 286 13.73 -23.86 -23.19
C LYS A 286 13.60 -25.18 -23.96
N ALA A 287 12.36 -25.56 -24.29
CA ALA A 287 12.08 -26.73 -25.11
C ALA A 287 12.74 -26.68 -26.50
N ASP A 288 13.13 -25.50 -26.95
CA ASP A 288 13.96 -25.28 -28.14
C ASP A 288 15.42 -25.80 -27.98
N LEU A 289 15.89 -25.97 -26.74
CA LEU A 289 17.23 -26.51 -26.45
C LEU A 289 17.17 -27.99 -26.07
N LYS A 290 16.22 -28.39 -25.22
CA LYS A 290 16.09 -29.77 -24.76
C LYS A 290 14.64 -30.10 -24.45
N LYS A 291 14.12 -31.17 -25.06
CA LYS A 291 12.83 -31.78 -24.73
C LYS A 291 13.05 -33.02 -23.88
N THR A 292 12.22 -33.19 -22.86
CA THR A 292 12.24 -34.35 -21.96
C THR A 292 11.05 -35.27 -22.25
N SER A 293 11.09 -36.47 -21.70
CA SER A 293 9.97 -37.43 -21.71
C SER A 293 8.98 -37.23 -20.55
N SER A 294 9.15 -36.18 -19.73
CA SER A 294 8.25 -35.90 -18.61
C SER A 294 6.84 -35.59 -19.09
N SER A 295 5.85 -35.73 -18.20
CA SER A 295 4.45 -35.32 -18.45
C SER A 295 4.20 -33.83 -18.29
N ASN A 296 5.21 -33.06 -17.83
CA ASN A 296 5.07 -31.63 -17.67
C ASN A 296 4.91 -30.92 -19.01
N LEU A 297 4.19 -29.80 -19.02
CA LEU A 297 4.06 -28.96 -20.19
C LEU A 297 5.40 -28.37 -20.61
N LYS A 298 5.76 -28.53 -21.89
CA LYS A 298 6.98 -27.99 -22.47
C LYS A 298 6.70 -26.68 -23.14
N ILE A 299 7.46 -25.65 -22.77
CA ILE A 299 7.34 -24.33 -23.37
C ILE A 299 8.70 -23.82 -23.84
N SER A 300 8.66 -22.90 -24.76
CA SER A 300 9.81 -22.07 -25.11
C SER A 300 9.42 -20.60 -25.15
N CYS A 301 9.95 -19.84 -24.19
CA CYS A 301 9.77 -18.38 -24.21
C CYS A 301 10.42 -17.70 -25.42
N LYS A 302 11.35 -18.39 -26.12
CA LYS A 302 12.02 -17.89 -27.31
C LYS A 302 11.20 -18.09 -28.57
N THR A 303 10.65 -19.29 -28.77
CA THR A 303 9.87 -19.64 -29.95
C THR A 303 8.36 -19.48 -29.78
N ARG A 304 7.89 -19.25 -28.55
CA ARG A 304 6.47 -19.23 -28.13
C ARG A 304 5.77 -20.60 -28.16
N GLU A 305 6.50 -21.69 -28.35
CA GLU A 305 5.95 -23.04 -28.28
C GLU A 305 5.31 -23.29 -26.91
N GLY A 306 4.12 -23.87 -26.85
CA GLY A 306 3.41 -24.25 -25.62
C GLY A 306 2.83 -23.10 -24.78
N ILE A 307 3.01 -21.84 -25.19
CA ILE A 307 2.54 -20.69 -24.41
C ILE A 307 1.01 -20.59 -24.38
N ASP A 308 0.35 -20.83 -25.50
CA ASP A 308 -1.13 -20.78 -25.57
C ASP A 308 -1.77 -21.91 -24.75
N GLU A 309 -1.15 -23.09 -24.71
CA GLU A 309 -1.56 -24.21 -23.85
C GLU A 309 -1.43 -23.85 -22.38
N LEU A 310 -0.29 -23.25 -21.98
CA LEU A 310 -0.11 -22.75 -20.61
C LEU A 310 -1.16 -21.71 -20.22
N ILE A 311 -1.48 -20.77 -21.11
CA ILE A 311 -2.52 -19.77 -20.86
C ILE A 311 -3.88 -20.45 -20.65
N HIS A 312 -4.19 -21.47 -21.45
CA HIS A 312 -5.43 -22.24 -21.31
C HIS A 312 -5.50 -22.94 -19.96
N ASP A 313 -4.43 -23.60 -19.54
CA ASP A 313 -4.35 -24.32 -18.25
C ASP A 313 -4.47 -23.35 -17.05
N ILE A 314 -3.80 -22.19 -17.11
CA ILE A 314 -3.93 -21.13 -16.09
C ILE A 314 -5.40 -20.73 -15.94
N PHE A 315 -6.09 -20.46 -17.04
CA PHE A 315 -7.49 -20.05 -16.97
C PHE A 315 -8.42 -21.15 -16.47
N ASN A 316 -8.18 -22.39 -16.86
CA ASN A 316 -9.00 -23.52 -16.41
C ASN A 316 -8.92 -23.73 -14.89
N ILE A 317 -7.74 -23.54 -14.31
CA ILE A 317 -7.55 -23.66 -12.85
C ILE A 317 -8.20 -22.48 -12.14
N LEU A 318 -7.93 -21.25 -12.58
CA LEU A 318 -8.45 -20.03 -11.93
C LEU A 318 -9.95 -19.79 -12.10
N GLN A 319 -10.63 -20.56 -12.95
CA GLN A 319 -12.10 -20.51 -13.09
C GLN A 319 -12.83 -21.53 -12.21
N LYS A 320 -12.11 -22.54 -11.71
CA LYS A 320 -12.68 -23.59 -10.87
C LYS A 320 -12.65 -23.27 -9.38
N GLY A 321 -11.84 -22.31 -8.97
CA GLY A 321 -11.78 -21.76 -7.60
C GLY A 321 -12.54 -20.45 -7.51
#